data_59b82e48f4a3f3ef7c37a09de446a29a
#
_entry.id   59b82e48f4a3f3ef7c37a09de446a29a
#
_cell.length_a   1.000
_cell.length_b   1.000
_cell.length_c   1.000
_cell.angle_alpha   90.00
_cell.angle_beta   90.00
_cell.angle_gamma   90.00
#
_symmetry.space_group_name_H-M   'P 1'
#
loop_
_entity.id
_entity.type
_entity.pdbx_description
1 polymer ?
#
loop_
_entity_poly.entity_id
_entity_poly.type
_entity_poly.pdbx_seq_one_letter_code
_entity_poly.pdbx_strand_id
1 'polypeptide(L)'
;MSPGWAGPVWGEPSAATEAPVPLRRRAVASEACYRADGGQSAEFVVLAASVAGVAHRLSGRRCEDAYAWALPRPGRLAVIVADGVSTAGRGGEGADIAVSAAWEHLLAVEGWGEMECLAALRVASDAVSAAGCASASELSTTFVVALVSASEAGAEVRLARVGDSSAFILVKDRWDELFPGGAEDELRGSVVGVLPLGSRGGDAVETASVLLPAGAALVLLSDGVADPLRDGPGTVAPALAEVLSGGPSGALTPLALADAADFSRRGCQDDRTILAVWPR
;
A
#
# COMPACT_ATOMS: atom_id res chain seq x y z
N MET A 1 -19.16 -23.11 4.47
CA MET A 1 -17.80 -23.43 4.97
C MET A 1 -16.96 -23.75 3.75
N SER A 2 -16.21 -22.77 3.23
CA SER A 2 -15.21 -23.05 2.20
C SER A 2 -14.05 -23.77 2.87
N PRO A 3 -13.53 -24.87 2.31
CA PRO A 3 -12.37 -25.52 2.86
C PRO A 3 -11.17 -24.57 2.74
N GLY A 4 -10.56 -24.24 3.87
CA GLY A 4 -9.29 -23.52 3.88
C GLY A 4 -8.29 -24.25 2.97
N TRP A 5 -7.71 -23.54 2.03
CA TRP A 5 -6.66 -24.08 1.18
C TRP A 5 -5.42 -24.32 2.02
N ALA A 6 -5.21 -25.57 2.45
CA ALA A 6 -3.93 -25.99 2.97
C ALA A 6 -3.10 -26.46 1.78
N GLY A 7 -2.09 -25.72 1.44
CA GLY A 7 -1.12 -26.14 0.42
C GLY A 7 -0.52 -27.51 0.78
N PRO A 8 0.00 -28.25 -0.21
CA PRO A 8 0.57 -29.57 0.05
C PRO A 8 1.76 -29.45 1.00
N VAL A 9 1.71 -30.20 2.12
CA VAL A 9 2.85 -30.33 3.02
C VAL A 9 3.78 -31.39 2.45
N TRP A 10 4.96 -30.96 2.03
CA TRP A 10 6.01 -31.86 1.52
C TRP A 10 7.01 -32.13 2.64
N GLY A 11 6.92 -33.29 3.23
CA GLY A 11 7.78 -33.73 4.35
C GLY A 11 7.22 -33.38 5.74
N GLU A 12 7.94 -33.79 6.78
CA GLU A 12 7.59 -33.37 8.14
C GLU A 12 7.78 -31.86 8.28
N PRO A 13 6.81 -31.14 8.89
CA PRO A 13 7.00 -29.74 9.18
C PRO A 13 8.26 -29.61 10.03
N SER A 14 9.26 -28.92 9.52
CA SER A 14 10.40 -28.52 10.32
C SER A 14 9.82 -27.86 11.58
N ALA A 15 10.24 -28.33 12.74
CA ALA A 15 10.08 -27.58 13.97
C ALA A 15 10.99 -26.35 13.85
N ALA A 16 10.68 -25.49 12.88
CA ALA A 16 11.32 -24.22 12.73
C ALA A 16 10.97 -23.47 14.01
N THR A 17 11.93 -23.37 14.86
CA THR A 17 12.06 -22.24 15.75
C THR A 17 12.03 -21.06 14.78
N GLU A 18 10.85 -20.47 14.62
CA GLU A 18 10.68 -19.29 13.80
C GLU A 18 11.45 -18.15 14.48
N ALA A 19 12.73 -18.10 14.17
CA ALA A 19 13.42 -16.83 14.30
C ALA A 19 12.61 -15.89 13.40
N PRO A 20 12.06 -14.76 13.93
CA PRO A 20 11.33 -13.83 13.13
C PRO A 20 12.21 -13.46 11.93
N VAL A 21 11.73 -13.76 10.73
CA VAL A 21 12.41 -13.35 9.51
C VAL A 21 12.54 -11.85 9.61
N PRO A 22 13.76 -11.29 9.64
CA PRO A 22 13.90 -9.85 9.76
C PRO A 22 13.19 -9.22 8.57
N LEU A 23 12.17 -8.42 8.88
CA LEU A 23 11.34 -7.71 7.92
C LEU A 23 12.18 -6.68 7.16
N ARG A 24 13.02 -7.10 6.23
CA ARG A 24 13.87 -6.27 5.40
C ARG A 24 13.63 -6.54 3.91
N ARG A 25 12.41 -6.90 3.54
CA ARG A 25 12.15 -7.08 2.12
C ARG A 25 11.58 -5.82 1.51
N ARG A 26 12.26 -5.35 0.50
CA ARG A 26 11.83 -4.39 -0.49
C ARG A 26 11.08 -5.17 -1.58
N ALA A 27 9.80 -4.88 -1.81
CA ALA A 27 9.19 -5.24 -3.07
C ALA A 27 9.76 -4.30 -4.13
N VAL A 28 10.65 -4.79 -4.95
CA VAL A 28 11.19 -4.05 -6.11
C VAL A 28 10.34 -4.39 -7.32
N ALA A 29 10.18 -3.42 -8.21
CA ALA A 29 9.65 -3.62 -9.54
C ALA A 29 10.18 -4.90 -10.15
N SER A 30 9.27 -5.73 -10.53
CA SER A 30 9.54 -6.83 -11.45
C SER A 30 8.55 -6.70 -12.60
N GLU A 31 8.84 -7.29 -13.71
CA GLU A 31 7.92 -7.40 -14.85
C GLU A 31 6.72 -8.32 -14.53
N ALA A 32 6.46 -8.60 -13.27
CA ALA A 32 5.43 -9.52 -12.82
C ALA A 32 4.05 -8.87 -12.82
N CYS A 33 3.04 -9.66 -13.20
CA CYS A 33 1.64 -9.28 -13.07
C CYS A 33 1.13 -9.39 -11.63
N TYR A 34 1.82 -10.13 -10.77
CA TYR A 34 1.46 -10.38 -9.37
C TYR A 34 2.69 -10.24 -8.48
N ARG A 35 2.52 -9.53 -7.39
CA ARG A 35 3.48 -9.46 -6.29
C ARG A 35 2.73 -9.70 -4.99
N ALA A 36 3.28 -10.52 -4.12
CA ALA A 36 2.71 -10.78 -2.81
C ALA A 36 3.84 -10.98 -1.81
N ASP A 37 3.77 -10.30 -0.69
CA ASP A 37 4.77 -10.36 0.37
C ASP A 37 4.11 -10.15 1.73
N GLY A 38 4.80 -10.50 2.80
CA GLY A 38 4.32 -10.29 4.14
C GLY A 38 5.27 -10.80 5.19
N GLY A 39 5.00 -10.45 6.41
CA GLY A 39 5.78 -10.90 7.55
C GLY A 39 5.14 -10.51 8.87
N GLN A 40 5.79 -10.96 9.95
CA GLN A 40 5.35 -10.68 11.31
C GLN A 40 6.53 -10.34 12.22
N SER A 41 6.27 -9.50 13.20
CA SER A 41 7.15 -9.24 14.34
C SER A 41 6.40 -9.53 15.65
N ALA A 42 7.01 -9.17 16.77
CA ALA A 42 6.33 -9.24 18.06
C ALA A 42 5.11 -8.27 18.09
N GLU A 43 5.20 -7.13 17.38
CA GLU A 43 4.25 -6.04 17.47
C GLU A 43 3.30 -5.95 16.27
N PHE A 44 3.67 -6.51 15.10
CA PHE A 44 2.93 -6.30 13.87
C PHE A 44 2.81 -7.57 13.01
N VAL A 45 1.69 -7.68 12.30
CA VAL A 45 1.56 -8.50 11.10
C VAL A 45 1.43 -7.56 9.92
N VAL A 46 2.13 -7.84 8.81
CA VAL A 46 2.05 -7.09 7.56
C VAL A 46 1.79 -8.05 6.41
N LEU A 47 0.83 -7.73 5.57
CA LEU A 47 0.59 -8.44 4.31
C LEU A 47 0.44 -7.42 3.19
N ALA A 48 1.03 -7.69 2.04
CA ALA A 48 0.94 -6.85 0.87
C ALA A 48 0.75 -7.68 -0.39
N ALA A 49 -0.04 -7.16 -1.30
CA ALA A 49 -0.23 -7.72 -2.63
C ALA A 49 -0.45 -6.62 -3.65
N SER A 50 0.10 -6.81 -4.85
CA SER A 50 -0.11 -5.94 -5.99
C SER A 50 -0.38 -6.80 -7.22
N VAL A 51 -1.45 -6.49 -7.94
CA VAL A 51 -1.97 -7.29 -9.06
C VAL A 51 -2.19 -6.37 -10.25
N ALA A 52 -1.61 -6.72 -11.40
CA ALA A 52 -1.82 -5.98 -12.63
C ALA A 52 -3.30 -6.02 -13.05
N GLY A 53 -3.82 -4.87 -13.40
CA GLY A 53 -5.17 -4.71 -13.90
C GLY A 53 -5.41 -5.42 -15.24
N VAL A 54 -6.68 -5.61 -15.57
CA VAL A 54 -7.06 -6.30 -16.82
C VAL A 54 -6.50 -5.59 -18.06
N ALA A 55 -6.48 -4.25 -18.05
CA ALA A 55 -5.95 -3.45 -19.16
C ALA A 55 -4.45 -3.71 -19.38
N HIS A 56 -3.66 -3.75 -18.32
CA HIS A 56 -2.22 -4.04 -18.39
C HIS A 56 -1.96 -5.49 -18.80
N ARG A 57 -2.68 -6.46 -18.22
CA ARG A 57 -2.54 -7.88 -18.61
C ARG A 57 -2.86 -8.12 -20.09
N LEU A 58 -3.91 -7.51 -20.62
CA LEU A 58 -4.30 -7.65 -22.04
C LEU A 58 -3.29 -6.99 -22.99
N SER A 59 -2.64 -5.93 -22.57
CA SER A 59 -1.61 -5.24 -23.36
C SER A 59 -0.19 -5.78 -23.13
N GLY A 60 -0.01 -6.80 -22.28
CA GLY A 60 1.30 -7.36 -21.95
C GLY A 60 2.16 -6.41 -21.09
N ARG A 61 1.54 -5.42 -20.43
CA ARG A 61 2.22 -4.50 -19.51
C ARG A 61 2.30 -5.10 -18.11
N ARG A 62 3.31 -4.70 -17.37
CA ARG A 62 3.47 -5.04 -15.95
C ARG A 62 2.47 -4.27 -15.08
N CYS A 63 2.33 -4.65 -13.83
CA CYS A 63 1.73 -3.81 -12.80
C CYS A 63 2.54 -2.54 -12.60
N GLU A 64 1.90 -1.39 -12.64
CA GLU A 64 2.52 -0.07 -12.48
C GLU A 64 2.46 0.46 -11.04
N ASP A 65 1.74 -0.24 -10.15
CA ASP A 65 1.79 0.01 -8.71
C ASP A 65 3.09 -0.48 -8.08
N ALA A 66 3.50 0.17 -7.00
CA ALA A 66 4.60 -0.27 -6.17
C ALA A 66 4.25 -0.18 -4.68
N TYR A 67 4.83 -1.06 -3.88
CA TYR A 67 4.74 -0.97 -2.43
C TYR A 67 6.06 -1.34 -1.75
N ALA A 68 6.24 -0.88 -0.53
CA ALA A 68 7.29 -1.35 0.36
C ALA A 68 6.82 -1.33 1.81
N TRP A 69 7.48 -2.16 2.62
CA TRP A 69 7.34 -2.12 4.08
C TRP A 69 8.69 -2.44 4.74
N ALA A 70 8.94 -1.86 5.90
CA ALA A 70 10.17 -2.07 6.65
C ALA A 70 9.93 -1.94 8.15
N LEU A 71 10.64 -2.76 8.92
CA LEU A 71 10.75 -2.65 10.37
C LEU A 71 12.17 -2.17 10.72
N PRO A 72 12.43 -0.85 10.65
CA PRO A 72 13.78 -0.33 10.86
C PRO A 72 14.24 -0.54 12.30
N ARG A 73 13.32 -0.57 13.27
CA ARG A 73 13.56 -0.80 14.69
C ARG A 73 12.39 -1.54 15.33
N PRO A 74 12.58 -2.24 16.44
CA PRO A 74 11.49 -2.85 17.19
C PRO A 74 10.35 -1.85 17.47
N GLY A 75 9.12 -2.27 17.27
CA GLY A 75 7.94 -1.43 17.48
C GLY A 75 7.74 -0.28 16.48
N ARG A 76 8.55 -0.18 15.42
CA ARG A 76 8.43 0.85 14.38
C ARG A 76 8.34 0.23 13.00
N LEU A 77 7.24 0.46 12.30
CA LEU A 77 6.97 -0.08 10.98
C LEU A 77 6.68 1.06 10.00
N ALA A 78 7.37 1.08 8.87
CA ALA A 78 7.07 1.93 7.72
C ALA A 78 6.35 1.13 6.65
N VAL A 79 5.33 1.70 6.04
CA VAL A 79 4.60 1.11 4.90
C VAL A 79 4.34 2.18 3.85
N ILE A 80 4.46 1.80 2.59
CA ILE A 80 4.40 2.72 1.44
C ILE A 80 3.61 2.04 0.32
N VAL A 81 2.72 2.80 -0.33
CA VAL A 81 2.08 2.43 -1.60
C VAL A 81 2.23 3.60 -2.57
N ALA A 82 2.48 3.31 -3.83
CA ALA A 82 2.53 4.26 -4.92
C ALA A 82 1.87 3.64 -6.15
N ASP A 83 1.11 4.43 -6.88
CA ASP A 83 0.39 4.06 -8.08
C ASP A 83 0.92 4.87 -9.26
N GLY A 84 1.44 4.18 -10.25
CA GLY A 84 2.03 4.78 -11.44
C GLY A 84 0.96 5.28 -12.41
N VAL A 85 0.92 6.57 -12.68
CA VAL A 85 -0.09 7.16 -13.59
C VAL A 85 0.04 6.59 -14.99
N SER A 86 -0.92 5.75 -15.40
CA SER A 86 -0.91 5.01 -16.68
C SER A 86 -0.78 5.90 -17.92
N THR A 87 -1.30 7.14 -17.87
CA THR A 87 -1.19 8.13 -18.96
C THR A 87 0.19 8.78 -19.05
N ALA A 88 1.05 8.60 -18.05
CA ALA A 88 2.39 9.17 -18.02
C ALA A 88 3.39 8.40 -18.93
N GLY A 89 3.08 7.17 -19.31
CA GLY A 89 3.92 6.34 -20.18
C GLY A 89 4.98 5.52 -19.44
N ARG A 90 5.53 6.05 -18.34
CA ARG A 90 6.51 5.39 -17.45
C ARG A 90 6.10 5.49 -15.97
N GLY A 91 4.81 5.55 -15.69
CA GLY A 91 4.28 5.73 -14.33
C GLY A 91 4.77 4.66 -13.34
N GLY A 92 4.77 3.41 -13.75
CA GLY A 92 5.26 2.32 -12.91
C GLY A 92 6.76 2.40 -12.58
N GLU A 93 7.59 3.00 -13.45
CA GLU A 93 8.98 3.29 -13.11
C GLU A 93 9.06 4.42 -12.07
N GLY A 94 8.20 5.44 -12.19
CA GLY A 94 8.07 6.51 -11.21
C GLY A 94 7.67 5.98 -9.83
N ALA A 95 6.68 5.08 -9.77
CA ALA A 95 6.24 4.44 -8.54
C ALA A 95 7.38 3.63 -7.87
N ASP A 96 8.14 2.88 -8.65
CA ASP A 96 9.29 2.11 -8.16
C ASP A 96 10.41 3.00 -7.59
N ILE A 97 10.73 4.11 -8.28
CA ILE A 97 11.73 5.07 -7.84
C ILE A 97 11.27 5.74 -6.54
N ALA A 98 10.02 6.20 -6.50
CA ALA A 98 9.44 6.87 -5.33
C ALA A 98 9.48 5.98 -4.10
N VAL A 99 8.95 4.76 -4.22
CA VAL A 99 8.92 3.78 -3.12
C VAL A 99 10.33 3.42 -2.65
N SER A 100 11.27 3.23 -3.60
CA SER A 100 12.65 2.86 -3.28
C SER A 100 13.37 3.94 -2.50
N ALA A 101 13.29 5.18 -2.96
CA ALA A 101 13.97 6.31 -2.34
C ALA A 101 13.41 6.60 -0.94
N ALA A 102 12.08 6.59 -0.78
CA ALA A 102 11.44 6.76 0.52
C ALA A 102 11.80 5.63 1.49
N TRP A 103 11.81 4.38 1.03
CA TRP A 103 12.15 3.23 1.85
C TRP A 103 13.58 3.29 2.36
N GLU A 104 14.56 3.64 1.50
CA GLU A 104 15.95 3.81 1.88
C GLU A 104 16.14 4.93 2.91
N HIS A 105 15.45 6.05 2.71
CA HIS A 105 15.43 7.16 3.64
C HIS A 105 14.91 6.74 5.02
N LEU A 106 13.75 6.07 5.07
CA LEU A 106 13.10 5.64 6.32
C LEU A 106 13.89 4.59 7.10
N LEU A 107 14.73 3.80 6.44
CA LEU A 107 15.66 2.89 7.12
C LEU A 107 16.79 3.63 7.84
N ALA A 108 17.16 4.81 7.37
CA ALA A 108 18.31 5.56 7.87
C ALA A 108 17.95 6.58 8.96
N VAL A 109 16.70 7.10 8.96
CA VAL A 109 16.30 8.17 9.90
C VAL A 109 16.08 7.66 11.31
N GLU A 110 16.32 8.53 12.30
CA GLU A 110 16.08 8.23 13.71
C GLU A 110 14.72 8.70 14.20
N GLY A 111 14.23 9.83 13.70
CA GLY A 111 12.91 10.35 13.99
C GLY A 111 11.79 9.45 13.48
N TRP A 112 10.60 9.54 14.09
CA TRP A 112 9.48 8.69 13.71
C TRP A 112 8.16 9.40 13.97
N GLY A 113 7.74 10.26 13.05
CA GLY A 113 6.56 11.09 13.19
C GLY A 113 6.10 11.69 11.85
N GLU A 114 5.26 12.70 11.92
CA GLU A 114 4.71 13.38 10.74
C GLU A 114 5.81 14.02 9.88
N MET A 115 6.82 14.60 10.50
CA MET A 115 7.93 15.23 9.76
C MET A 115 8.71 14.21 8.94
N GLU A 116 8.86 12.98 9.43
CA GLU A 116 9.53 11.91 8.71
C GLU A 116 8.66 11.37 7.56
N CYS A 117 7.32 11.35 7.70
CA CYS A 117 6.41 11.06 6.59
C CYS A 117 6.57 12.11 5.47
N LEU A 118 6.57 13.39 5.84
CA LEU A 118 6.76 14.49 4.89
C LEU A 118 8.15 14.47 4.25
N ALA A 119 9.19 14.14 5.02
CA ALA A 119 10.55 13.99 4.50
C ALA A 119 10.66 12.83 3.51
N ALA A 120 10.07 11.67 3.81
CA ALA A 120 10.03 10.53 2.91
C ALA A 120 9.32 10.85 1.59
N LEU A 121 8.18 11.56 1.66
CA LEU A 121 7.46 12.02 0.49
C LEU A 121 8.30 12.99 -0.37
N ARG A 122 9.02 13.92 0.25
CA ARG A 122 9.92 14.84 -0.46
C ARG A 122 11.09 14.10 -1.12
N VAL A 123 11.71 13.17 -0.41
CA VAL A 123 12.81 12.34 -0.94
C VAL A 123 12.32 11.52 -2.15
N ALA A 124 11.11 10.95 -2.07
CA ALA A 124 10.47 10.28 -3.20
C ALA A 124 10.28 11.22 -4.39
N SER A 125 9.74 12.42 -4.14
CA SER A 125 9.53 13.47 -5.16
C SER A 125 10.84 13.87 -5.85
N ASP A 126 11.88 14.13 -5.06
CA ASP A 126 13.19 14.55 -5.57
C ASP A 126 13.83 13.44 -6.43
N ALA A 127 13.69 12.18 -6.00
CA ALA A 127 14.22 11.02 -6.72
C ALA A 127 13.52 10.84 -8.10
N VAL A 128 12.18 10.95 -8.12
CA VAL A 128 11.41 10.89 -9.37
C VAL A 128 11.77 12.06 -10.28
N SER A 129 11.89 13.26 -9.74
CA SER A 129 12.32 14.44 -10.50
C SER A 129 13.70 14.28 -11.11
N ALA A 130 14.67 13.75 -10.35
CA ALA A 130 16.03 13.52 -10.81
C ALA A 130 16.13 12.46 -11.91
N ALA A 131 15.23 11.47 -11.91
CA ALA A 131 15.19 10.40 -12.92
C ALA A 131 14.51 10.85 -14.23
N GLY A 132 13.65 11.87 -14.19
CA GLY A 132 12.89 12.40 -15.32
C GLY A 132 13.70 13.34 -16.20
N CYS A 133 14.64 12.82 -16.99
CA CYS A 133 15.58 13.64 -17.77
C CYS A 133 14.95 14.48 -18.91
N ALA A 134 13.77 14.11 -19.44
CA ALA A 134 13.12 14.79 -20.57
C ALA A 134 11.77 15.40 -20.21
N SER A 135 11.00 14.72 -19.39
CA SER A 135 9.70 15.20 -18.88
C SER A 135 9.41 14.52 -17.54
N ALA A 136 9.40 15.33 -16.48
CA ALA A 136 9.06 14.83 -15.14
C ALA A 136 7.65 14.21 -15.10
N SER A 137 6.76 14.63 -15.99
CA SER A 137 5.40 14.09 -16.10
C SER A 137 5.32 12.66 -16.62
N GLU A 138 6.35 12.15 -17.27
CA GLU A 138 6.38 10.75 -17.75
C GLU A 138 6.53 9.73 -16.62
N LEU A 139 7.09 10.14 -15.49
CA LEU A 139 7.30 9.31 -14.30
C LEU A 139 6.27 9.58 -13.18
N SER A 140 5.14 10.22 -13.54
CA SER A 140 4.15 10.61 -12.52
C SER A 140 3.60 9.41 -11.76
N THR A 141 3.51 9.54 -10.44
CA THR A 141 2.97 8.53 -9.54
C THR A 141 2.26 9.19 -8.35
N THR A 142 1.22 8.56 -7.83
CA THR A 142 0.68 8.87 -6.50
C THR A 142 1.64 8.36 -5.43
N PHE A 143 1.40 8.75 -4.18
CA PHE A 143 2.24 8.26 -3.10
C PHE A 143 1.53 8.38 -1.75
N VAL A 144 1.51 7.29 -0.98
CA VAL A 144 1.06 7.29 0.41
C VAL A 144 2.08 6.55 1.28
N VAL A 145 2.46 7.17 2.38
CA VAL A 145 3.37 6.59 3.37
C VAL A 145 2.73 6.64 4.75
N ALA A 146 2.90 5.57 5.52
CA ALA A 146 2.50 5.53 6.92
C ALA A 146 3.66 5.04 7.81
N LEU A 147 3.85 5.72 8.92
CA LEU A 147 4.74 5.34 10.01
C LEU A 147 3.89 4.87 11.19
N VAL A 148 4.12 3.64 11.59
CA VAL A 148 3.35 2.96 12.63
C VAL A 148 4.26 2.70 13.82
N SER A 149 3.84 3.13 15.00
CA SER A 149 4.54 2.90 16.27
C SER A 149 3.68 2.04 17.18
N ALA A 150 4.20 0.92 17.65
CA ALA A 150 3.50 0.10 18.63
C ALA A 150 3.24 0.87 19.94
N SER A 151 2.07 0.67 20.52
CA SER A 151 1.65 1.24 21.79
C SER A 151 0.85 0.22 22.61
N GLU A 152 0.64 0.48 23.90
CA GLU A 152 -0.15 -0.42 24.75
C GLU A 152 -1.61 -0.57 24.31
N ALA A 153 -2.16 0.43 23.61
CA ALA A 153 -3.54 0.44 23.12
C ALA A 153 -3.70 -0.04 21.67
N GLY A 154 -2.61 -0.49 21.03
CA GLY A 154 -2.57 -0.85 19.62
C GLY A 154 -1.37 -0.22 18.90
N ALA A 155 -1.59 0.79 18.03
CA ALA A 155 -0.49 1.49 17.40
C ALA A 155 -0.84 2.96 17.10
N GLU A 156 0.14 3.85 17.21
CA GLU A 156 0.04 5.20 16.67
C GLU A 156 0.46 5.21 15.22
N VAL A 157 -0.33 5.89 14.38
CA VAL A 157 -0.09 5.98 12.93
C VAL A 157 0.04 7.44 12.54
N ARG A 158 1.06 7.75 11.75
CA ARG A 158 1.27 9.04 11.08
C ARG A 158 1.37 8.78 9.60
N LEU A 159 0.65 9.57 8.80
CA LEU A 159 0.58 9.39 7.35
C LEU A 159 0.84 10.70 6.62
N ALA A 160 1.37 10.56 5.40
CA ALA A 160 1.38 11.62 4.40
C ALA A 160 1.03 11.02 3.04
N ARG A 161 0.26 11.76 2.22
CA ARG A 161 -0.05 11.35 0.86
C ARG A 161 0.01 12.50 -0.13
N VAL A 162 0.17 12.16 -1.39
CA VAL A 162 -0.13 12.95 -2.56
C VAL A 162 -0.83 12.04 -3.58
N GLY A 163 -1.95 12.51 -4.13
CA GLY A 163 -2.75 11.73 -5.07
C GLY A 163 -3.96 11.05 -4.43
N ASP A 164 -4.53 10.08 -5.12
CA ASP A 164 -5.79 9.40 -4.83
C ASP A 164 -5.61 8.00 -4.22
N SER A 165 -4.39 7.45 -4.20
CA SER A 165 -4.09 6.31 -3.34
C SER A 165 -4.48 6.64 -1.91
N SER A 166 -5.12 5.72 -1.19
CA SER A 166 -5.76 6.05 0.08
C SER A 166 -5.37 5.12 1.22
N ALA A 167 -5.71 5.54 2.43
CA ALA A 167 -5.53 4.76 3.65
C ALA A 167 -6.85 4.66 4.42
N PHE A 168 -7.11 3.47 4.94
CA PHE A 168 -8.31 3.14 5.69
C PHE A 168 -7.96 2.47 7.01
N ILE A 169 -8.86 2.62 7.99
CA ILE A 169 -8.91 1.74 9.16
C ILE A 169 -10.07 0.78 8.96
N LEU A 170 -9.79 -0.51 9.07
CA LEU A 170 -10.80 -1.56 9.10
C LEU A 170 -10.97 -2.06 10.53
N VAL A 171 -12.18 -1.87 11.06
CA VAL A 171 -12.59 -2.43 12.35
C VAL A 171 -13.74 -3.40 12.12
N LYS A 172 -13.50 -4.67 12.21
CA LYS A 172 -14.44 -5.76 11.84
C LYS A 172 -14.81 -5.66 10.35
N ASP A 173 -15.96 -5.10 10.03
CA ASP A 173 -16.51 -4.91 8.68
C ASP A 173 -16.67 -3.43 8.30
N ARG A 174 -16.31 -2.50 9.21
CA ARG A 174 -16.42 -1.06 9.00
C ARG A 174 -15.11 -0.49 8.50
N TRP A 175 -15.19 0.22 7.38
CA TRP A 175 -14.11 0.96 6.75
C TRP A 175 -14.22 2.44 7.09
N ASP A 176 -13.21 3.00 7.70
CA ASP A 176 -13.09 4.44 8.00
C ASP A 176 -11.92 4.99 7.16
N GLU A 177 -12.22 5.83 6.18
CA GLU A 177 -11.20 6.45 5.31
C GLU A 177 -10.47 7.58 6.06
N LEU A 178 -9.14 7.59 5.98
CA LEU A 178 -8.30 8.58 6.68
C LEU A 178 -8.10 9.88 5.91
N PHE A 179 -8.39 9.88 4.61
CA PHE A 179 -8.33 11.05 3.73
C PHE A 179 -9.65 11.21 2.99
N PRO A 180 -10.75 11.55 3.70
CA PRO A 180 -12.03 11.76 3.05
C PRO A 180 -12.00 13.07 2.26
N GLY A 181 -12.23 13.04 0.96
CA GLY A 181 -12.30 14.28 0.16
C GLY A 181 -12.24 14.13 -1.35
N GLY A 182 -11.95 12.93 -1.86
CA GLY A 182 -11.81 12.71 -3.31
C GLY A 182 -13.07 13.00 -4.13
N ALA A 183 -14.26 12.74 -3.62
CA ALA A 183 -15.50 12.85 -4.38
C ALA A 183 -15.97 14.29 -4.68
N GLU A 184 -15.62 15.28 -3.83
CA GLU A 184 -15.95 16.68 -4.09
C GLU A 184 -14.96 17.34 -5.05
N ASP A 185 -13.73 16.85 -5.11
CA ASP A 185 -12.70 17.36 -5.98
C ASP A 185 -12.84 16.84 -7.42
N GLU A 186 -13.34 15.63 -7.62
CA GLU A 186 -13.68 15.12 -8.97
C GLU A 186 -14.76 15.98 -9.67
N LEU A 187 -15.75 16.46 -8.93
CA LEU A 187 -16.78 17.39 -9.44
C LEU A 187 -16.23 18.78 -9.82
N ARG A 188 -15.06 19.14 -9.31
CA ARG A 188 -14.38 20.41 -9.63
C ARG A 188 -13.38 20.30 -10.76
N GLY A 189 -13.15 19.10 -11.31
CA GLY A 189 -12.13 18.85 -12.32
C GLY A 189 -10.73 19.08 -11.78
N SER A 190 -10.50 18.83 -10.48
CA SER A 190 -9.18 18.96 -9.86
C SER A 190 -8.23 17.95 -10.48
N VAL A 191 -7.06 18.42 -10.84
CA VAL A 191 -5.97 17.56 -11.27
C VAL A 191 -5.51 16.77 -10.05
N VAL A 192 -5.51 15.46 -10.13
CA VAL A 192 -4.97 14.58 -9.08
C VAL A 192 -3.50 14.96 -8.84
N GLY A 193 -3.16 15.27 -7.59
CA GLY A 193 -1.79 15.55 -7.20
C GLY A 193 -0.90 14.31 -7.44
N VAL A 194 0.33 14.53 -7.89
CA VAL A 194 1.28 13.44 -8.18
C VAL A 194 2.71 13.83 -7.84
N LEU A 195 3.58 12.85 -7.68
CA LEU A 195 5.03 13.06 -7.72
C LEU A 195 5.52 13.10 -9.18
N PRO A 196 6.54 13.91 -9.51
CA PRO A 196 7.20 14.85 -8.58
C PRO A 196 6.31 16.06 -8.27
N LEU A 197 6.42 16.58 -7.07
CA LEU A 197 5.67 17.76 -6.63
C LEU A 197 5.93 18.95 -7.57
N GLY A 198 4.88 19.72 -7.90
CA GLY A 198 4.95 20.84 -8.83
C GLY A 198 4.79 20.48 -10.30
N SER A 199 4.73 19.19 -10.64
CA SER A 199 4.70 18.76 -12.04
C SER A 199 3.35 18.98 -12.73
N ARG A 200 2.24 18.96 -12.00
CA ARG A 200 0.88 19.08 -12.53
C ARG A 200 0.03 20.17 -11.88
N GLY A 201 0.58 20.94 -10.93
CA GLY A 201 -0.08 22.12 -10.38
C GLY A 201 -1.28 21.86 -9.46
N GLY A 202 -1.26 20.80 -8.70
CA GLY A 202 -2.33 20.43 -7.75
C GLY A 202 -1.82 19.71 -6.52
N ASP A 203 -0.58 19.98 -6.09
CA ASP A 203 0.18 19.16 -5.15
C ASP A 203 -0.20 19.44 -3.69
N ALA A 204 -1.45 19.26 -3.33
CA ALA A 204 -1.83 19.21 -1.93
C ALA A 204 -1.25 17.95 -1.29
N VAL A 205 -0.21 18.12 -0.49
CA VAL A 205 0.24 17.06 0.43
C VAL A 205 -0.72 17.04 1.62
N GLU A 206 -1.33 15.91 1.85
CA GLU A 206 -2.24 15.69 2.98
C GLU A 206 -1.54 14.89 4.06
N THR A 207 -1.83 15.18 5.32
CA THR A 207 -1.34 14.40 6.47
C THR A 207 -2.49 13.93 7.33
N ALA A 208 -2.32 12.78 7.97
CA ALA A 208 -3.26 12.25 8.95
C ALA A 208 -2.52 11.63 10.13
N SER A 209 -3.20 11.61 11.27
CA SER A 209 -2.69 11.06 12.51
C SER A 209 -3.82 10.36 13.25
N VAL A 210 -3.62 9.08 13.57
CA VAL A 210 -4.67 8.26 14.17
C VAL A 210 -4.10 7.21 15.12
N LEU A 211 -4.91 6.82 16.09
CA LEU A 211 -4.65 5.63 16.91
C LEU A 211 -5.35 4.44 16.26
N LEU A 212 -4.58 3.43 15.89
CA LEU A 212 -5.06 2.15 15.38
C LEU A 212 -5.32 1.21 16.55
N PRO A 213 -6.58 0.87 16.87
CA PRO A 213 -6.89 -0.01 17.99
C PRO A 213 -6.35 -1.42 17.77
N ALA A 214 -6.10 -2.14 18.86
CA ALA A 214 -5.81 -3.56 18.78
C ALA A 214 -6.97 -4.31 18.07
N GLY A 215 -6.62 -5.21 17.16
CA GLY A 215 -7.58 -5.96 16.35
C GLY A 215 -8.15 -5.20 15.13
N ALA A 216 -7.80 -3.93 14.96
CA ALA A 216 -8.07 -3.20 13.72
C ALA A 216 -6.93 -3.38 12.70
N ALA A 217 -7.21 -3.12 11.43
CA ALA A 217 -6.18 -3.06 10.39
C ALA A 217 -6.03 -1.64 9.87
N LEU A 218 -4.78 -1.20 9.67
CA LEU A 218 -4.46 -0.11 8.75
C LEU A 218 -4.31 -0.72 7.35
N VAL A 219 -5.01 -0.16 6.37
CA VAL A 219 -4.99 -0.66 4.99
C VAL A 219 -4.68 0.49 4.05
N LEU A 220 -3.55 0.40 3.34
CA LEU A 220 -3.18 1.30 2.26
C LEU A 220 -3.58 0.67 0.93
N LEU A 221 -4.19 1.45 0.05
CA LEU A 221 -4.77 0.99 -1.22
C LEU A 221 -4.37 1.92 -2.37
N SER A 222 -4.10 1.36 -3.55
CA SER A 222 -4.18 2.13 -4.80
C SER A 222 -5.66 2.34 -5.20
N ASP A 223 -5.91 3.24 -6.14
CA ASP A 223 -7.26 3.62 -6.58
C ASP A 223 -8.05 2.42 -7.15
N GLY A 224 -7.38 1.50 -7.86
CA GLY A 224 -8.00 0.27 -8.38
C GLY A 224 -8.68 -0.61 -7.33
N VAL A 225 -8.39 -0.38 -6.03
CA VAL A 225 -9.09 -0.99 -4.89
C VAL A 225 -9.89 0.04 -4.11
N ALA A 226 -9.35 1.23 -3.88
CA ALA A 226 -10.00 2.26 -3.06
C ALA A 226 -11.32 2.75 -3.67
N ASP A 227 -11.38 2.96 -4.97
CA ASP A 227 -12.59 3.41 -5.66
C ASP A 227 -13.73 2.38 -5.60
N PRO A 228 -13.51 1.10 -5.95
CA PRO A 228 -14.53 0.07 -5.72
C PRO A 228 -15.00 -0.06 -4.27
N LEU A 229 -14.13 0.29 -3.31
CA LEU A 229 -14.47 0.26 -1.88
C LEU A 229 -15.38 1.43 -1.49
N ARG A 230 -15.14 2.63 -2.04
CA ARG A 230 -15.93 3.85 -1.83
C ARG A 230 -17.33 3.78 -2.42
N ASP A 231 -17.52 3.01 -3.48
CA ASP A 231 -18.82 2.88 -4.18
C ASP A 231 -19.98 2.31 -3.32
N GLY A 232 -19.76 2.20 -2.02
CA GLY A 232 -20.76 1.81 -1.04
C GLY A 232 -20.86 0.31 -0.78
N PRO A 233 -21.96 -0.17 -0.19
CA PRO A 233 -22.12 -1.55 0.28
C PRO A 233 -22.19 -2.59 -0.85
N GLY A 234 -21.61 -2.27 -1.99
CA GLY A 234 -21.35 -3.23 -3.07
C GLY A 234 -20.51 -4.40 -2.57
N THR A 235 -20.20 -5.30 -3.46
CA THR A 235 -19.57 -6.58 -3.13
C THR A 235 -18.12 -6.52 -2.65
N VAL A 236 -17.37 -5.42 -2.93
CA VAL A 236 -15.92 -5.35 -2.65
C VAL A 236 -15.64 -5.11 -1.16
N ALA A 237 -16.27 -4.12 -0.54
CA ALA A 237 -15.97 -3.75 0.84
C ALA A 237 -16.22 -4.88 1.85
N PRO A 238 -17.38 -5.57 1.86
CA PRO A 238 -17.62 -6.68 2.78
C PRO A 238 -16.76 -7.91 2.46
N ALA A 239 -16.53 -8.22 1.17
CA ALA A 239 -15.71 -9.36 0.78
C ALA A 239 -14.25 -9.16 1.19
N LEU A 240 -13.69 -7.96 1.00
CA LEU A 240 -12.33 -7.66 1.41
C LEU A 240 -12.19 -7.61 2.94
N ALA A 241 -13.20 -7.10 3.66
CA ALA A 241 -13.22 -7.14 5.12
C ALA A 241 -13.21 -8.59 5.65
N GLU A 242 -13.97 -9.48 5.05
CA GLU A 242 -13.97 -10.91 5.39
C GLU A 242 -12.59 -11.53 5.21
N VAL A 243 -11.94 -11.28 4.07
CA VAL A 243 -10.57 -11.77 3.80
C VAL A 243 -9.58 -11.22 4.81
N LEU A 244 -9.57 -9.91 5.05
CA LEU A 244 -8.64 -9.25 5.96
C LEU A 244 -8.85 -9.65 7.44
N SER A 245 -10.02 -10.16 7.80
CA SER A 245 -10.28 -10.67 9.15
C SER A 245 -9.38 -11.84 9.53
N GLY A 246 -8.83 -12.55 8.56
CA GLY A 246 -7.88 -13.64 8.77
C GLY A 246 -6.44 -13.21 9.06
N GLY A 247 -6.10 -11.92 8.83
CA GLY A 247 -4.74 -11.41 8.97
C GLY A 247 -4.14 -11.57 10.38
N PRO A 248 -4.82 -11.13 11.46
CA PRO A 248 -4.27 -11.22 12.82
C PRO A 248 -4.00 -12.65 13.30
N SER A 249 -4.78 -13.61 12.82
CA SER A 249 -4.65 -15.03 13.18
C SER A 249 -3.57 -15.76 12.40
N GLY A 250 -2.98 -15.14 11.36
CA GLY A 250 -2.06 -15.79 10.42
C GLY A 250 -2.75 -16.73 9.42
N ALA A 251 -4.09 -16.76 9.38
CA ALA A 251 -4.83 -17.56 8.42
C ALA A 251 -4.79 -16.98 7.00
N LEU A 252 -4.66 -15.65 6.87
CA LEU A 252 -4.48 -14.97 5.60
C LEU A 252 -3.01 -15.04 5.18
N THR A 253 -2.78 -15.51 3.96
CA THR A 253 -1.44 -15.53 3.35
C THR A 253 -1.29 -14.42 2.32
N PRO A 254 -0.04 -14.01 1.96
CA PRO A 254 0.17 -13.03 0.89
C PRO A 254 -0.47 -13.43 -0.44
N LEU A 255 -0.44 -14.72 -0.80
CA LEU A 255 -1.08 -15.22 -2.02
C LEU A 255 -2.60 -15.15 -1.97
N ALA A 256 -3.20 -15.45 -0.81
CA ALA A 256 -4.65 -15.30 -0.65
C ALA A 256 -5.08 -13.83 -0.70
N LEU A 257 -4.23 -12.90 -0.23
CA LEU A 257 -4.46 -11.47 -0.39
C LEU A 257 -4.38 -11.03 -1.85
N ALA A 258 -3.42 -11.58 -2.62
CA ALA A 258 -3.30 -11.31 -4.06
C ALA A 258 -4.52 -11.85 -4.84
N ASP A 259 -5.01 -13.05 -4.49
CA ASP A 259 -6.22 -13.61 -5.07
C ASP A 259 -7.46 -12.74 -4.76
N ALA A 260 -7.55 -12.22 -3.54
CA ALA A 260 -8.59 -11.29 -3.14
C ALA A 260 -8.49 -9.92 -3.85
N ALA A 261 -7.29 -9.46 -4.19
CA ALA A 261 -7.09 -8.24 -4.97
C ALA A 261 -7.44 -8.43 -6.47
N ASP A 262 -7.37 -9.66 -7.00
CA ASP A 262 -7.71 -9.97 -8.40
C ASP A 262 -9.22 -10.16 -8.61
N PHE A 263 -10.03 -9.31 -8.00
CA PHE A 263 -11.47 -9.34 -8.23
C PHE A 263 -11.86 -8.81 -9.61
N SER A 264 -12.93 -9.35 -10.17
CA SER A 264 -13.51 -8.86 -11.42
C SER A 264 -14.68 -7.92 -11.14
N ARG A 265 -14.59 -6.68 -11.62
CA ARG A 265 -15.67 -5.70 -11.55
C ARG A 265 -15.74 -4.87 -12.81
N ARG A 266 -16.97 -4.63 -13.30
CA ARG A 266 -17.20 -3.81 -14.49
C ARG A 266 -16.72 -2.37 -14.23
N GLY A 267 -15.89 -1.85 -15.13
CA GLY A 267 -15.33 -0.50 -15.04
C GLY A 267 -14.01 -0.42 -14.26
N CYS A 268 -13.64 -1.46 -13.49
CA CYS A 268 -12.38 -1.49 -12.74
C CYS A 268 -11.35 -2.32 -13.51
N GLN A 269 -10.49 -1.65 -14.27
CA GLN A 269 -9.49 -2.30 -15.12
C GLN A 269 -8.06 -2.01 -14.69
N ASP A 270 -7.89 -1.17 -13.68
CA ASP A 270 -6.61 -0.67 -13.20
C ASP A 270 -5.88 -1.66 -12.30
N ASP A 271 -4.62 -1.38 -12.06
CA ASP A 271 -3.77 -2.13 -11.13
C ASP A 271 -4.33 -2.03 -9.71
N ARG A 272 -4.07 -3.03 -8.90
CA ARG A 272 -4.64 -3.14 -7.55
C ARG A 272 -3.59 -3.48 -6.54
N THR A 273 -3.36 -2.58 -5.61
CA THR A 273 -2.43 -2.80 -4.50
C THR A 273 -3.13 -2.68 -3.17
N ILE A 274 -2.91 -3.68 -2.33
CA ILE A 274 -3.37 -3.74 -0.93
C ILE A 274 -2.15 -3.97 -0.05
N LEU A 275 -1.95 -3.09 0.95
CA LEU A 275 -0.98 -3.30 2.01
C LEU A 275 -1.70 -3.14 3.34
N ALA A 276 -1.75 -4.20 4.14
CA ALA A 276 -2.47 -4.24 5.40
C ALA A 276 -1.55 -4.52 6.60
N VAL A 277 -1.79 -3.81 7.68
CA VAL A 277 -1.02 -3.88 8.93
C VAL A 277 -1.96 -4.10 10.11
N TRP A 278 -1.64 -5.07 10.95
CA TRP A 278 -2.34 -5.32 12.23
C TRP A 278 -1.36 -5.17 13.39
N PRO A 279 -1.67 -4.35 14.41
CA PRO A 279 -0.97 -4.41 15.70
C PRO A 279 -1.33 -5.72 16.43
N ARG A 280 -0.36 -6.27 17.16
CA ARG A 280 -0.48 -7.52 17.91
C ARG A 280 -0.62 -7.28 19.41
#